data_990e5745b0dd924d28b52f549b2daa3b
#
_entry.id   990e5745b0dd924d28b52f549b2daa3b
#
_cell.length_a   1.000
_cell.length_b   1.000
_cell.length_c   1.000
_cell.angle_alpha   90.00
_cell.angle_beta   90.00
_cell.angle_gamma   90.00
#
_symmetry.space_group_name_H-M   'P 1'
#
loop_
_entity.id
_entity.type
_entity.pdbx_description
1 polymer ?
#
loop_
_entity_poly.entity_id
_entity_poly.type
_entity_poly.pdbx_seq_one_letter_code
_entity_poly.pdbx_strand_id
1 'polypeptide(L)'
;MVKKALAALGIVLVLQSLFALCLVSAMQLLVLRNTPFGVTGASPVVNAVTSKVSLETLAYADESAVMEAIGQSKLHGAYLPGQASDTLIVVPAKSFFGRVEIEAAFGDAAKKLERPLTVKTVKPLPEYDRLGGVSGLLLIPLLIGGYLAAVLLLKATRTAAAPWHVAMLVGYATVGAVLTDLIAGPGIGAYTNDHFWPLLPCFILIAASVALAAAAFQRLIGPLGTLEVATLFIIVGGSAAGGVGISLLPDYWQHIGAVFPPQHAITLVRNVIYFDGNSITTPLIVLGLYALGGGVIVGYLGRRRPVKMVGAPAPAVAPVRLTRLTRLTQSKPRSHSPRARRHSSGSSSRWRSPRSCSACSPSTT
;
A
#
# COMPACT_ATOMS: atom_id res chain seq x y z
N MET A 1 -33.00 -15.34 3.74
CA MET A 1 -31.55 -15.50 3.87
C MET A 1 -30.86 -15.59 2.51
N VAL A 2 -31.24 -16.51 1.63
CA VAL A 2 -30.61 -16.77 0.31
C VAL A 2 -30.48 -15.50 -0.56
N LYS A 3 -31.55 -14.70 -0.71
CA LYS A 3 -31.49 -13.45 -1.51
C LYS A 3 -30.43 -12.45 -1.01
N LYS A 4 -30.24 -12.31 0.31
CA LYS A 4 -29.21 -11.42 0.89
C LYS A 4 -27.79 -11.98 0.65
N ALA A 5 -27.62 -13.29 0.73
CA ALA A 5 -26.35 -13.95 0.45
C ALA A 5 -25.99 -13.82 -1.03
N LEU A 6 -26.92 -14.05 -1.96
CA LEU A 6 -26.72 -13.88 -3.40
C LEU A 6 -26.38 -12.43 -3.75
N ALA A 7 -27.07 -11.45 -3.14
CA ALA A 7 -26.74 -10.04 -3.36
C ALA A 7 -25.32 -9.68 -2.86
N ALA A 8 -24.91 -10.20 -1.71
CA ALA A 8 -23.56 -9.99 -1.19
C ALA A 8 -22.49 -10.62 -2.10
N LEU A 9 -22.72 -11.86 -2.57
CA LEU A 9 -21.83 -12.52 -3.53
C LEU A 9 -21.78 -11.77 -4.87
N GLY A 10 -22.93 -11.26 -5.33
CA GLY A 10 -22.99 -10.42 -6.55
C GLY A 10 -22.12 -9.17 -6.44
N ILE A 11 -22.16 -8.46 -5.31
CA ILE A 11 -21.30 -7.29 -5.05
C ILE A 11 -19.81 -7.70 -5.09
N VAL A 12 -19.45 -8.80 -4.46
CA VAL A 12 -18.05 -9.29 -4.46
C VAL A 12 -17.60 -9.62 -5.88
N LEU A 13 -18.43 -10.29 -6.68
CA LEU A 13 -18.11 -10.62 -8.08
C LEU A 13 -17.92 -9.34 -8.93
N VAL A 14 -18.78 -8.34 -8.76
CA VAL A 14 -18.63 -7.05 -9.45
C VAL A 14 -17.31 -6.37 -9.07
N LEU A 15 -16.97 -6.31 -7.78
CA LEU A 15 -15.71 -5.72 -7.32
C LEU A 15 -14.49 -6.48 -7.84
N GLN A 16 -14.54 -7.82 -7.81
CA GLN A 16 -13.48 -8.65 -8.34
C GLN A 16 -13.28 -8.43 -9.85
N SER A 17 -14.37 -8.37 -10.62
CA SER A 17 -14.33 -8.11 -12.05
C SER A 17 -13.80 -6.71 -12.35
N LEU A 18 -14.23 -5.70 -11.58
CA LEU A 18 -13.73 -4.33 -11.70
C LEU A 18 -12.23 -4.27 -11.39
N PHE A 19 -11.77 -4.94 -10.34
CA PHE A 19 -10.35 -4.98 -9.98
C PHE A 19 -9.52 -5.66 -11.07
N ALA A 20 -9.98 -6.80 -11.60
CA ALA A 20 -9.31 -7.46 -12.70
C ALA A 20 -9.24 -6.57 -13.95
N LEU A 21 -10.34 -5.89 -14.30
CA LEU A 21 -10.38 -4.95 -15.41
C LEU A 21 -9.39 -3.79 -15.22
N CYS A 22 -9.41 -3.14 -14.08
CA CYS A 22 -8.51 -2.03 -13.78
C CYS A 22 -7.04 -2.45 -13.81
N LEU A 23 -6.69 -3.55 -13.14
CA LEU A 23 -5.31 -4.01 -13.02
C LEU A 23 -4.77 -4.48 -14.37
N VAL A 24 -5.54 -5.31 -15.09
CA VAL A 24 -5.12 -5.82 -16.41
C VAL A 24 -5.01 -4.68 -17.40
N SER A 25 -6.00 -3.78 -17.48
CA SER A 25 -5.95 -2.65 -18.42
C SER A 25 -4.82 -1.65 -18.11
N ALA A 26 -4.38 -1.55 -16.86
CA ALA A 26 -3.24 -0.73 -16.49
C ALA A 26 -1.90 -1.38 -16.87
N MET A 27 -1.80 -2.73 -16.79
CA MET A 27 -0.52 -3.46 -16.88
C MET A 27 -0.33 -4.25 -18.19
N GLN A 28 -1.35 -4.39 -19.03
CA GLN A 28 -1.29 -5.26 -20.22
C GLN A 28 -0.28 -4.81 -21.29
N LEU A 29 0.00 -3.51 -21.37
CA LEU A 29 0.92 -2.93 -22.36
C LEU A 29 1.83 -1.92 -21.67
N LEU A 30 2.95 -2.40 -21.13
CA LEU A 30 3.98 -1.58 -20.50
C LEU A 30 4.89 -0.99 -21.58
N VAL A 31 4.46 0.07 -22.23
CA VAL A 31 5.21 0.82 -23.26
C VAL A 31 5.41 2.24 -22.75
N LEU A 32 6.56 2.82 -23.01
CA LEU A 32 6.84 4.23 -22.66
C LEU A 32 5.86 5.18 -23.36
N ARG A 33 5.27 6.09 -22.60
CA ARG A 33 4.32 7.11 -23.09
C ARG A 33 4.68 8.46 -22.50
N ASN A 34 4.86 9.44 -23.39
CA ASN A 34 5.16 10.83 -23.01
C ASN A 34 6.25 10.93 -21.94
N THR A 35 7.30 10.07 -22.09
CA THR A 35 8.34 9.92 -21.06
C THR A 35 9.34 11.05 -21.19
N PRO A 36 9.54 11.89 -20.15
CA PRO A 36 10.53 12.97 -20.18
C PRO A 36 11.94 12.42 -20.35
N PHE A 37 12.61 12.87 -21.44
CA PHE A 37 13.92 12.38 -21.85
C PHE A 37 14.81 13.54 -22.31
N GLY A 38 16.00 13.66 -21.74
CA GLY A 38 16.94 14.75 -22.04
C GLY A 38 17.71 14.51 -23.34
N VAL A 39 17.98 15.58 -24.08
CA VAL A 39 18.87 15.57 -25.26
C VAL A 39 19.77 16.79 -25.25
N THR A 40 21.07 16.65 -25.58
CA THR A 40 22.02 17.78 -25.65
C THR A 40 22.32 18.22 -27.07
N GLY A 41 21.63 17.66 -28.06
CA GLY A 41 21.81 18.03 -29.47
C GLY A 41 20.96 17.20 -30.41
N ALA A 42 20.87 17.64 -31.66
CA ALA A 42 20.16 16.89 -32.70
C ALA A 42 20.91 15.58 -33.01
N SER A 43 20.18 14.46 -33.08
CA SER A 43 20.75 13.14 -33.39
C SER A 43 19.79 12.34 -34.26
N PRO A 44 20.28 11.70 -35.35
CA PRO A 44 19.49 10.77 -36.12
C PRO A 44 19.02 9.55 -35.30
N VAL A 45 19.78 9.15 -34.28
CA VAL A 45 19.41 8.07 -33.35
C VAL A 45 18.17 8.46 -32.54
N VAL A 46 18.14 9.66 -31.96
CA VAL A 46 16.98 10.20 -31.24
C VAL A 46 15.73 10.22 -32.13
N ASN A 47 15.87 10.73 -33.36
CA ASN A 47 14.76 10.80 -34.32
C ASN A 47 14.24 9.37 -34.69
N ALA A 48 15.13 8.40 -34.83
CA ALA A 48 14.76 7.01 -35.11
C ALA A 48 14.04 6.34 -33.92
N VAL A 49 14.39 6.70 -32.68
CA VAL A 49 13.73 6.18 -31.47
C VAL A 49 12.39 6.86 -31.26
N THR A 50 12.31 8.19 -31.34
CA THR A 50 11.07 8.95 -31.12
C THR A 50 9.98 8.66 -32.15
N SER A 51 10.35 8.15 -33.32
CA SER A 51 9.38 7.64 -34.31
C SER A 51 8.68 6.34 -33.88
N LYS A 52 9.20 5.63 -32.88
CA LYS A 52 8.69 4.32 -32.42
C LYS A 52 8.25 4.31 -30.96
N VAL A 53 8.91 5.10 -30.13
CA VAL A 53 8.68 5.18 -28.69
C VAL A 53 8.27 6.60 -28.34
N SER A 54 7.20 6.76 -27.59
CA SER A 54 6.69 8.07 -27.17
C SER A 54 7.56 8.66 -26.07
N LEU A 55 8.59 9.44 -26.49
CA LEU A 55 9.46 10.21 -25.59
C LEU A 55 9.16 11.71 -25.73
N GLU A 56 9.02 12.39 -24.61
CA GLU A 56 9.01 13.85 -24.54
C GLU A 56 10.46 14.34 -24.47
N THR A 57 11.03 14.73 -25.61
CA THR A 57 12.42 15.16 -25.68
C THR A 57 12.57 16.61 -25.21
N LEU A 58 13.41 16.80 -24.17
CA LEU A 58 13.73 18.09 -23.58
C LEU A 58 15.20 18.45 -23.89
N ALA A 59 15.41 19.62 -24.52
CA ALA A 59 16.75 20.07 -24.87
C ALA A 59 17.49 20.63 -23.64
N TYR A 60 18.73 20.21 -23.45
CA TYR A 60 19.64 20.70 -22.43
C TYR A 60 20.94 21.18 -23.05
N ALA A 61 21.59 22.15 -22.40
CA ALA A 61 22.81 22.76 -22.94
C ALA A 61 24.00 21.76 -22.93
N ASP A 62 24.13 20.99 -21.86
CA ASP A 62 25.24 20.09 -21.61
C ASP A 62 24.88 18.91 -20.69
N GLU A 63 25.85 18.03 -20.43
CA GLU A 63 25.71 16.91 -19.53
C GLU A 63 25.41 17.34 -18.08
N SER A 64 25.95 18.48 -17.63
CA SER A 64 25.77 18.95 -16.26
C SER A 64 24.31 19.35 -16.00
N ALA A 65 23.68 20.04 -16.94
CA ALA A 65 22.25 20.38 -16.87
C ALA A 65 21.35 19.15 -16.91
N VAL A 66 21.72 18.14 -17.70
CA VAL A 66 21.02 16.83 -17.71
C VAL A 66 21.14 16.14 -16.35
N MET A 67 22.35 16.10 -15.78
CA MET A 67 22.59 15.44 -14.48
C MET A 67 21.83 16.13 -13.34
N GLU A 68 21.74 17.45 -13.37
CA GLU A 68 20.92 18.23 -12.42
C GLU A 68 19.44 17.87 -12.56
N ALA A 69 18.91 17.84 -13.79
CA ALA A 69 17.51 17.46 -14.05
C ALA A 69 17.20 16.02 -13.62
N ILE A 70 18.14 15.08 -13.80
CA ILE A 70 18.04 13.71 -13.28
C ILE A 70 18.03 13.71 -11.76
N GLY A 71 18.93 14.45 -11.11
CA GLY A 71 18.95 14.62 -9.65
C GLY A 71 17.64 15.18 -9.11
N GLN A 72 17.00 16.08 -9.83
CA GLN A 72 15.67 16.63 -9.54
C GLN A 72 14.52 15.66 -9.88
N SER A 73 14.81 14.38 -10.23
CA SER A 73 13.79 13.38 -10.60
C SER A 73 12.89 13.79 -11.78
N LYS A 74 13.38 14.65 -12.70
CA LYS A 74 12.62 15.15 -13.87
C LYS A 74 12.73 14.24 -15.08
N LEU A 75 13.86 13.54 -15.28
CA LEU A 75 14.15 12.75 -16.47
C LEU A 75 14.21 11.25 -16.17
N HIS A 76 13.84 10.43 -17.15
CA HIS A 76 14.00 8.97 -17.14
C HIS A 76 15.33 8.52 -17.77
N GLY A 77 15.97 9.41 -18.51
CA GLY A 77 17.25 9.22 -19.15
C GLY A 77 17.60 10.39 -20.03
N ALA A 78 18.74 10.31 -20.71
CA ALA A 78 19.16 11.32 -21.69
C ALA A 78 20.08 10.71 -22.76
N TYR A 79 20.14 11.38 -23.90
CA TYR A 79 21.04 11.03 -24.98
C TYR A 79 21.96 12.21 -25.30
N LEU A 80 23.26 11.94 -25.28
CA LEU A 80 24.32 12.91 -25.55
C LEU A 80 25.06 12.49 -26.81
N PRO A 81 24.82 13.13 -27.95
CA PRO A 81 25.59 12.86 -29.16
C PRO A 81 27.05 13.22 -28.96
N GLY A 82 27.96 12.32 -29.32
CA GLY A 82 29.39 12.53 -29.28
C GLY A 82 30.02 12.43 -30.68
N GLN A 83 31.30 12.87 -30.81
CA GLN A 83 32.02 12.78 -32.09
C GLN A 83 32.39 11.32 -32.42
N ALA A 84 32.96 10.59 -31.48
CA ALA A 84 33.41 9.19 -31.65
C ALA A 84 32.38 8.15 -31.18
N SER A 85 31.69 8.43 -30.08
CA SER A 85 30.64 7.59 -29.53
C SER A 85 29.55 8.43 -28.88
N ASP A 86 28.33 7.97 -28.96
CA ASP A 86 27.21 8.59 -28.29
C ASP A 86 27.05 8.03 -26.87
N THR A 87 26.52 8.83 -25.94
CA THR A 87 26.27 8.39 -24.56
C THR A 87 24.78 8.35 -24.28
N LEU A 88 24.30 7.19 -23.88
CA LEU A 88 22.94 7.02 -23.36
C LEU A 88 22.99 6.99 -21.84
N ILE A 89 22.37 7.97 -21.21
CA ILE A 89 22.20 7.99 -19.75
C ILE A 89 20.83 7.36 -19.42
N VAL A 90 20.82 6.40 -18.51
CA VAL A 90 19.59 5.73 -18.02
C VAL A 90 19.46 5.85 -16.52
N VAL A 91 18.19 5.97 -16.05
CA VAL A 91 17.88 6.20 -14.63
C VAL A 91 16.96 5.07 -14.11
N PRO A 92 17.52 3.93 -13.69
CA PRO A 92 16.75 2.77 -13.20
C PRO A 92 15.82 3.11 -12.02
N ALA A 93 16.24 4.03 -11.15
CA ALA A 93 15.47 4.45 -10.00
C ALA A 93 14.12 5.11 -10.34
N LYS A 94 13.95 5.64 -11.55
CA LYS A 94 12.66 6.14 -12.05
C LYS A 94 11.72 5.00 -12.44
N SER A 95 12.22 4.03 -13.19
CA SER A 95 11.53 2.82 -13.60
C SER A 95 12.52 1.80 -14.12
N PHE A 96 12.57 0.62 -13.51
CA PHE A 96 13.38 -0.48 -14.01
C PHE A 96 12.96 -0.92 -15.43
N PHE A 97 11.66 -1.12 -15.63
CA PHE A 97 11.14 -1.55 -16.94
C PHE A 97 11.28 -0.46 -18.00
N GLY A 98 11.09 0.81 -17.64
CA GLY A 98 11.32 1.95 -18.55
C GLY A 98 12.80 2.04 -18.99
N ARG A 99 13.74 1.80 -18.06
CA ARG A 99 15.16 1.69 -18.41
C ARG A 99 15.41 0.62 -19.46
N VAL A 100 14.88 -0.61 -19.26
CA VAL A 100 15.10 -1.73 -20.18
C VAL A 100 14.57 -1.41 -21.58
N GLU A 101 13.40 -0.77 -21.67
CA GLU A 101 12.81 -0.37 -22.95
C GLU A 101 13.63 0.73 -23.63
N ILE A 102 14.12 1.73 -22.88
CA ILE A 102 15.00 2.78 -23.38
C ILE A 102 16.31 2.19 -23.92
N GLU A 103 16.98 1.33 -23.14
CA GLU A 103 18.23 0.71 -23.56
C GLU A 103 18.05 -0.12 -24.83
N ALA A 104 16.98 -0.89 -24.93
CA ALA A 104 16.68 -1.69 -26.13
C ALA A 104 16.43 -0.80 -27.35
N ALA A 105 15.57 0.22 -27.24
CA ALA A 105 15.20 1.11 -28.34
C ALA A 105 16.40 1.88 -28.88
N PHE A 106 17.21 2.49 -27.98
CA PHE A 106 18.41 3.23 -28.39
C PHE A 106 19.52 2.32 -28.90
N GLY A 107 19.71 1.14 -28.27
CA GLY A 107 20.67 0.15 -28.72
C GLY A 107 20.38 -0.34 -30.14
N ASP A 108 19.13 -0.64 -30.46
CA ASP A 108 18.70 -1.05 -31.79
C ASP A 108 18.87 0.07 -32.83
N ALA A 109 18.52 1.31 -32.48
CA ALA A 109 18.65 2.44 -33.35
C ALA A 109 20.13 2.78 -33.63
N ALA A 110 20.97 2.77 -32.60
CA ALA A 110 22.42 2.99 -32.72
C ALA A 110 23.10 1.94 -33.60
N LYS A 111 22.77 0.66 -33.42
CA LYS A 111 23.28 -0.43 -34.28
C LYS A 111 22.90 -0.24 -35.75
N LYS A 112 21.64 0.12 -36.02
CA LYS A 112 21.17 0.34 -37.42
C LYS A 112 21.85 1.53 -38.10
N LEU A 113 22.27 2.50 -37.31
CA LEU A 113 22.95 3.73 -37.80
C LEU A 113 24.47 3.65 -37.67
N GLU A 114 25.00 2.43 -37.30
CA GLU A 114 26.43 2.17 -37.11
C GLU A 114 27.11 3.16 -36.15
N ARG A 115 26.35 3.63 -35.15
CA ARG A 115 26.85 4.59 -34.12
C ARG A 115 27.28 3.82 -32.86
N PRO A 116 28.54 3.94 -32.43
CA PRO A 116 28.97 3.42 -31.15
C PRO A 116 28.18 4.05 -30.01
N LEU A 117 27.59 3.23 -29.11
CA LEU A 117 26.79 3.68 -28.00
C LEU A 117 27.36 3.20 -26.68
N THR A 118 27.66 4.15 -25.78
CA THR A 118 28.06 3.89 -24.41
C THR A 118 26.88 4.12 -23.48
N VAL A 119 26.52 3.12 -22.65
CA VAL A 119 25.43 3.25 -21.69
C VAL A 119 25.99 3.64 -20.32
N LYS A 120 25.54 4.80 -19.79
CA LYS A 120 25.90 5.30 -18.46
C LYS A 120 24.69 5.20 -17.54
N THR A 121 24.80 4.38 -16.48
CA THR A 121 23.73 4.25 -15.47
C THR A 121 23.89 5.28 -14.38
N VAL A 122 22.85 6.06 -14.13
CA VAL A 122 22.77 7.07 -13.06
C VAL A 122 21.64 6.71 -12.11
N LYS A 123 21.84 6.91 -10.79
CA LYS A 123 20.92 6.45 -9.73
C LYS A 123 20.58 4.97 -9.90
N PRO A 124 21.56 4.07 -9.80
CA PRO A 124 21.34 2.63 -9.92
C PRO A 124 20.45 2.13 -8.78
N LEU A 125 19.70 1.08 -9.06
CA LEU A 125 18.91 0.40 -8.03
C LEU A 125 19.85 -0.41 -7.13
N PRO A 126 19.66 -0.38 -5.81
CA PRO A 126 20.48 -1.15 -4.88
C PRO A 126 20.16 -2.64 -4.95
N GLU A 127 21.04 -3.45 -4.38
CA GLU A 127 20.93 -4.91 -4.44
C GLU A 127 19.65 -5.45 -3.78
N TYR A 128 19.18 -4.79 -2.73
CA TYR A 128 17.95 -5.13 -2.01
C TYR A 128 16.65 -4.70 -2.73
N ASP A 129 16.74 -3.83 -3.75
CA ASP A 129 15.57 -3.40 -4.56
C ASP A 129 15.89 -3.40 -6.05
N ARG A 130 16.34 -4.51 -6.59
CA ARG A 130 16.79 -4.65 -8.01
C ARG A 130 15.74 -4.26 -9.04
N LEU A 131 14.46 -4.30 -8.68
CA LEU A 131 13.33 -3.98 -9.56
C LEU A 131 12.71 -2.61 -9.28
N GLY A 132 13.18 -1.87 -8.28
CA GLY A 132 12.60 -0.59 -7.86
C GLY A 132 11.18 -0.72 -7.29
N GLY A 133 10.86 -1.88 -6.69
CA GLY A 133 9.52 -2.22 -6.22
C GLY A 133 9.21 -1.82 -4.79
N VAL A 134 10.22 -1.53 -3.96
CA VAL A 134 10.07 -1.25 -2.52
C VAL A 134 9.06 -0.13 -2.27
N SER A 135 9.11 0.96 -3.02
CA SER A 135 8.15 2.07 -2.86
C SER A 135 6.69 1.64 -3.06
N GLY A 136 6.43 0.72 -4.00
CA GLY A 136 5.10 0.15 -4.22
C GLY A 136 4.67 -0.83 -3.14
N LEU A 137 5.59 -1.68 -2.67
CA LEU A 137 5.32 -2.66 -1.62
C LEU A 137 5.00 -1.99 -0.28
N LEU A 138 5.70 -0.91 0.07
CA LEU A 138 5.46 -0.13 1.29
C LEU A 138 4.11 0.59 1.28
N LEU A 139 3.60 0.91 0.10
CA LEU A 139 2.28 1.53 -0.04
C LEU A 139 1.15 0.60 0.41
N ILE A 140 1.23 -0.69 0.12
CA ILE A 140 0.15 -1.67 0.37
C ILE A 140 -0.29 -1.69 1.84
N PRO A 141 0.61 -1.92 2.83
CA PRO A 141 0.21 -1.95 4.23
C PRO A 141 -0.30 -0.60 4.73
N LEU A 142 0.24 0.53 4.25
CA LEU A 142 -0.18 1.86 4.65
C LEU A 142 -1.60 2.19 4.13
N LEU A 143 -1.91 1.84 2.87
CA LEU A 143 -3.24 2.04 2.29
C LEU A 143 -4.29 1.14 2.95
N ILE A 144 -4.03 -0.16 2.99
CA ILE A 144 -4.98 -1.13 3.55
C ILE A 144 -5.17 -0.86 5.05
N GLY A 145 -4.09 -0.63 5.77
CA GLY A 145 -4.13 -0.32 7.20
C GLY A 145 -4.91 0.95 7.51
N GLY A 146 -4.64 2.05 6.78
CA GLY A 146 -5.37 3.32 6.93
C GLY A 146 -6.87 3.16 6.65
N TYR A 147 -7.22 2.45 5.58
CA TYR A 147 -8.60 2.13 5.24
C TYR A 147 -9.29 1.29 6.34
N LEU A 148 -8.67 0.20 6.78
CA LEU A 148 -9.23 -0.67 7.82
C LEU A 148 -9.38 0.06 9.15
N ALA A 149 -8.41 0.90 9.53
CA ALA A 149 -8.49 1.70 10.75
C ALA A 149 -9.72 2.62 10.73
N ALA A 150 -9.98 3.32 9.61
CA ALA A 150 -11.17 4.14 9.47
C ALA A 150 -12.46 3.33 9.59
N VAL A 151 -12.54 2.18 8.89
CA VAL A 151 -13.72 1.30 8.89
C VAL A 151 -14.01 0.74 10.28
N LEU A 152 -12.99 0.19 10.94
CA LEU A 152 -13.15 -0.45 12.24
C LEU A 152 -13.41 0.56 13.36
N LEU A 153 -12.70 1.70 13.35
CA LEU A 153 -12.89 2.74 14.35
C LEU A 153 -14.31 3.31 14.31
N LEU A 154 -14.84 3.65 13.13
CA LEU A 154 -16.20 4.16 12.99
C LEU A 154 -17.27 3.12 13.35
N LYS A 155 -17.02 1.84 13.11
CA LYS A 155 -17.91 0.76 13.57
C LYS A 155 -17.90 0.59 15.09
N ALA A 156 -16.72 0.64 15.70
CA ALA A 156 -16.55 0.41 17.13
C ALA A 156 -17.01 1.59 18.00
N THR A 157 -16.90 2.83 17.51
CA THR A 157 -17.05 4.04 18.32
C THR A 157 -18.08 5.02 17.75
N ARG A 158 -19.27 4.49 17.43
CA ARG A 158 -20.37 5.24 16.77
C ARG A 158 -20.81 6.52 17.50
N THR A 159 -20.69 6.56 18.81
CA THR A 159 -21.13 7.67 19.68
C THR A 159 -20.01 8.62 20.08
N ALA A 160 -18.78 8.33 19.73
CA ALA A 160 -17.65 9.15 20.12
C ALA A 160 -17.60 10.51 19.39
N ALA A 161 -17.05 11.51 20.05
CA ALA A 161 -16.91 12.85 19.49
C ALA A 161 -16.00 12.86 18.25
N ALA A 162 -16.34 13.71 17.28
CA ALA A 162 -15.58 13.81 16.03
C ALA A 162 -14.10 14.13 16.19
N PRO A 163 -13.67 15.07 17.05
CA PRO A 163 -12.25 15.33 17.27
C PRO A 163 -11.48 14.10 17.78
N TRP A 164 -12.15 13.29 18.60
CA TRP A 164 -11.56 12.04 19.10
C TRP A 164 -11.30 11.04 17.95
N HIS A 165 -12.21 10.92 16.99
CA HIS A 165 -11.99 10.06 15.81
C HIS A 165 -10.78 10.52 14.98
N VAL A 166 -10.67 11.84 14.75
CA VAL A 166 -9.51 12.39 14.02
C VAL A 166 -8.21 12.08 14.79
N ALA A 167 -8.19 12.35 16.11
CA ALA A 167 -7.02 12.07 16.93
C ALA A 167 -6.61 10.58 16.92
N MET A 168 -7.58 9.67 17.01
CA MET A 168 -7.33 8.23 16.97
C MET A 168 -6.82 7.77 15.60
N LEU A 169 -7.34 8.31 14.49
CA LEU A 169 -6.86 7.98 13.15
C LEU A 169 -5.44 8.52 12.90
N VAL A 170 -5.13 9.72 13.36
CA VAL A 170 -3.77 10.27 13.29
C VAL A 170 -2.82 9.48 14.18
N GLY A 171 -3.25 9.13 15.41
CA GLY A 171 -2.48 8.25 16.30
C GLY A 171 -2.20 6.89 15.67
N TYR A 172 -3.20 6.28 15.06
CA TYR A 172 -3.02 5.03 14.30
C TYR A 172 -2.03 5.22 13.14
N ALA A 173 -2.17 6.28 12.35
CA ALA A 173 -1.27 6.57 11.23
C ALA A 173 0.18 6.72 11.71
N THR A 174 0.40 7.39 12.85
CA THR A 174 1.73 7.55 13.44
C THR A 174 2.31 6.21 13.89
N VAL A 175 1.56 5.43 14.67
CA VAL A 175 2.04 4.11 15.15
C VAL A 175 2.25 3.15 13.99
N GLY A 176 1.31 3.10 13.03
CA GLY A 176 1.41 2.25 11.84
C GLY A 176 2.60 2.62 10.96
N ALA A 177 2.88 3.92 10.80
CA ALA A 177 4.04 4.42 10.07
C ALA A 177 5.35 4.01 10.76
N VAL A 178 5.47 4.21 12.08
CA VAL A 178 6.65 3.78 12.85
C VAL A 178 6.88 2.28 12.72
N LEU A 179 5.82 1.47 12.84
CA LEU A 179 5.95 0.02 12.70
C LEU A 179 6.37 -0.38 11.28
N THR A 180 5.78 0.24 10.26
CA THR A 180 6.13 -0.04 8.85
C THR A 180 7.59 0.33 8.59
N ASP A 181 8.04 1.49 9.07
CA ASP A 181 9.40 1.98 8.90
C ASP A 181 10.43 1.10 9.64
N LEU A 182 10.13 0.72 10.90
CA LEU A 182 10.99 -0.20 11.68
C LEU A 182 11.11 -1.58 11.03
N ILE A 183 10.01 -2.09 10.47
CA ILE A 183 10.02 -3.39 9.80
C ILE A 183 10.78 -3.31 8.48
N ALA A 184 10.50 -2.31 7.66
CA ALA A 184 11.05 -2.21 6.32
C ALA A 184 12.53 -1.79 6.30
N GLY A 185 12.91 -0.78 7.08
CA GLY A 185 14.28 -0.30 7.18
C GLY A 185 15.14 -1.21 8.06
N PRO A 186 15.20 -0.98 9.39
CA PRO A 186 16.06 -1.74 10.28
C PRO A 186 15.78 -3.24 10.34
N GLY A 187 14.51 -3.65 10.16
CA GLY A 187 14.08 -5.04 10.28
C GLY A 187 14.46 -5.90 9.07
N ILE A 188 14.10 -5.46 7.85
CA ILE A 188 14.28 -6.25 6.62
C ILE A 188 15.42 -5.70 5.77
N GLY A 189 15.79 -4.42 5.92
CA GLY A 189 16.81 -3.78 5.08
C GLY A 189 16.31 -3.44 3.69
N ALA A 190 15.02 -3.09 3.55
CA ALA A 190 14.42 -2.69 2.27
C ALA A 190 14.93 -1.31 1.77
N TYR A 191 15.60 -0.58 2.61
CA TYR A 191 16.35 0.66 2.34
C TYR A 191 17.36 0.89 3.45
N THR A 192 18.32 1.79 3.23
CA THR A 192 19.36 2.11 4.23
C THR A 192 18.79 2.88 5.41
N ASN A 193 19.37 2.71 6.59
CA ASN A 193 18.90 3.34 7.84
C ASN A 193 18.88 4.87 7.79
N ASP A 194 19.65 5.49 6.92
CA ASP A 194 19.67 6.96 6.72
C ASP A 194 18.31 7.49 6.24
N HIS A 195 17.51 6.65 5.58
CA HIS A 195 16.18 7.00 5.10
C HIS A 195 15.06 6.88 6.16
N PHE A 196 15.34 6.30 7.33
CA PHE A 196 14.35 6.12 8.39
C PHE A 196 13.67 7.44 8.78
N TRP A 197 14.45 8.43 9.20
CA TRP A 197 13.91 9.72 9.63
C TRP A 197 13.22 10.52 8.51
N PRO A 198 13.76 10.58 7.28
CA PRO A 198 13.06 11.21 6.16
C PRO A 198 11.77 10.51 5.73
N LEU A 199 11.69 9.16 5.81
CA LEU A 199 10.51 8.39 5.41
C LEU A 199 9.39 8.41 6.44
N LEU A 200 9.70 8.49 7.73
CA LEU A 200 8.71 8.44 8.80
C LEU A 200 7.57 9.48 8.63
N PRO A 201 7.82 10.79 8.44
CA PRO A 201 6.75 11.75 8.20
C PRO A 201 5.98 11.48 6.89
N CYS A 202 6.64 10.93 5.88
CA CYS A 202 5.99 10.54 4.62
C CYS A 202 4.99 9.39 4.85
N PHE A 203 5.37 8.37 5.60
CA PHE A 203 4.48 7.24 5.93
C PHE A 203 3.31 7.68 6.81
N ILE A 204 3.54 8.57 7.78
CA ILE A 204 2.46 9.16 8.59
C ILE A 204 1.47 9.89 7.69
N LEU A 205 1.94 10.71 6.75
CA LEU A 205 1.09 11.46 5.84
C LEU A 205 0.31 10.54 4.91
N ILE A 206 0.93 9.51 4.35
CA ILE A 206 0.29 8.50 3.49
C ILE A 206 -0.82 7.78 4.24
N ALA A 207 -0.53 7.23 5.42
CA ALA A 207 -1.52 6.51 6.22
C ALA A 207 -2.66 7.43 6.68
N ALA A 208 -2.35 8.66 7.11
CA ALA A 208 -3.33 9.64 7.54
C ALA A 208 -4.23 10.11 6.37
N SER A 209 -3.67 10.33 5.18
CA SER A 209 -4.43 10.76 4.00
C SER A 209 -5.53 9.75 3.66
N VAL A 210 -5.20 8.46 3.66
CA VAL A 210 -6.15 7.39 3.35
C VAL A 210 -7.15 7.18 4.50
N ALA A 211 -6.69 7.16 5.75
CA ALA A 211 -7.54 6.92 6.91
C ALA A 211 -8.59 8.04 7.08
N LEU A 212 -8.16 9.31 6.98
CA LEU A 212 -9.07 10.45 7.14
C LEU A 212 -10.01 10.62 5.95
N ALA A 213 -9.53 10.40 4.72
CA ALA A 213 -10.39 10.39 3.54
C ALA A 213 -11.43 9.26 3.64
N ALA A 214 -11.03 8.03 3.99
CA ALA A 214 -11.95 6.92 4.19
C ALA A 214 -13.02 7.23 5.24
N ALA A 215 -12.62 7.80 6.38
CA ALA A 215 -13.54 8.22 7.42
C ALA A 215 -14.50 9.33 6.95
N ALA A 216 -14.03 10.27 6.13
CA ALA A 216 -14.85 11.33 5.55
C ALA A 216 -15.94 10.76 4.60
N PHE A 217 -15.56 9.90 3.66
CA PHE A 217 -16.50 9.23 2.76
C PHE A 217 -17.56 8.42 3.52
N GLN A 218 -17.15 7.67 4.55
CA GLN A 218 -18.09 6.93 5.40
C GLN A 218 -19.07 7.84 6.11
N ARG A 219 -18.66 9.04 6.53
CA ARG A 219 -19.56 10.01 7.18
C ARG A 219 -20.47 10.70 6.19
N LEU A 220 -20.03 10.94 4.95
CA LEU A 220 -20.81 11.56 3.89
C LEU A 220 -21.90 10.64 3.34
N ILE A 221 -21.53 9.41 3.01
CA ILE A 221 -22.35 8.46 2.23
C ILE A 221 -22.87 7.31 3.11
N GLY A 222 -22.37 7.20 4.35
CA GLY A 222 -22.72 6.13 5.27
C GLY A 222 -22.05 4.78 4.93
N PRO A 223 -22.73 3.62 5.11
CA PRO A 223 -22.12 2.31 4.91
C PRO A 223 -21.59 2.07 3.49
N LEU A 224 -22.18 2.69 2.48
CA LEU A 224 -21.73 2.62 1.10
C LEU A 224 -20.40 3.34 0.88
N GLY A 225 -20.10 4.37 1.67
CA GLY A 225 -18.82 5.07 1.62
C GLY A 225 -17.61 4.17 1.90
N THR A 226 -17.81 3.11 2.68
CA THR A 226 -16.76 2.09 2.88
C THR A 226 -16.41 1.35 1.59
N LEU A 227 -17.42 0.98 0.82
CA LEU A 227 -17.24 0.29 -0.45
C LEU A 227 -16.62 1.22 -1.50
N GLU A 228 -17.08 2.45 -1.55
CA GLU A 228 -16.60 3.47 -2.49
C GLU A 228 -15.12 3.78 -2.28
N VAL A 229 -14.66 3.95 -1.04
CA VAL A 229 -13.24 4.17 -0.74
C VAL A 229 -12.39 2.97 -1.12
N ALA A 230 -12.85 1.75 -0.85
CA ALA A 230 -12.15 0.54 -1.29
C ALA A 230 -12.04 0.51 -2.82
N THR A 231 -13.10 0.84 -3.53
CA THR A 231 -13.12 0.91 -5.00
C THR A 231 -12.19 1.99 -5.52
N LEU A 232 -12.29 3.21 -5.02
CA LEU A 232 -11.54 4.36 -5.53
C LEU A 232 -10.05 4.30 -5.16
N PHE A 233 -9.70 3.96 -3.92
CA PHE A 233 -8.30 4.05 -3.47
C PHE A 233 -7.53 2.75 -3.66
N ILE A 234 -8.17 1.59 -3.44
CA ILE A 234 -7.48 0.30 -3.55
C ILE A 234 -7.55 -0.23 -4.98
N ILE A 235 -8.76 -0.27 -5.57
CA ILE A 235 -8.94 -0.85 -6.91
C ILE A 235 -8.46 0.11 -8.00
N VAL A 236 -9.06 1.29 -8.11
CA VAL A 236 -8.74 2.26 -9.17
C VAL A 236 -7.40 2.92 -8.91
N GLY A 237 -7.22 3.53 -7.73
CA GLY A 237 -6.00 4.23 -7.35
C GLY A 237 -4.79 3.30 -7.26
N GLY A 238 -4.96 2.06 -6.78
CA GLY A 238 -3.90 1.05 -6.75
C GLY A 238 -3.44 0.64 -8.14
N SER A 239 -4.37 0.46 -9.09
CA SER A 239 -4.04 0.17 -10.49
C SER A 239 -3.33 1.33 -11.18
N ALA A 240 -3.71 2.58 -10.86
CA ALA A 240 -3.14 3.81 -11.38
C ALA A 240 -1.87 4.27 -10.65
N ALA A 241 -1.44 3.56 -9.60
CA ALA A 241 -0.35 4.01 -8.73
C ALA A 241 1.02 4.10 -9.41
N GLY A 242 1.24 3.37 -10.51
CA GLY A 242 2.48 3.44 -11.27
C GLY A 242 3.68 2.80 -10.58
N GLY A 243 3.47 1.70 -9.85
CA GLY A 243 4.55 0.99 -9.14
C GLY A 243 5.69 0.54 -10.06
N VAL A 244 5.38 0.13 -11.27
CA VAL A 244 6.35 -0.24 -12.32
C VAL A 244 6.96 0.96 -13.05
N GLY A 245 6.38 2.14 -12.92
CA GLY A 245 6.71 3.39 -13.60
C GLY A 245 5.46 4.05 -14.16
N ILE A 246 5.23 5.31 -13.83
CA ILE A 246 4.02 6.05 -14.24
C ILE A 246 3.93 6.14 -15.76
N SER A 247 5.04 6.48 -16.43
CA SER A 247 5.14 6.63 -17.90
C SER A 247 4.94 5.33 -18.69
N LEU A 248 4.88 4.18 -18.03
CA LEU A 248 4.55 2.90 -18.64
C LEU A 248 3.03 2.62 -18.66
N LEU A 249 2.27 3.34 -17.85
CA LEU A 249 0.82 3.19 -17.82
C LEU A 249 0.18 3.85 -19.05
N PRO A 250 -0.96 3.35 -19.55
CA PRO A 250 -1.80 4.07 -20.51
C PRO A 250 -2.13 5.50 -20.03
N ASP A 251 -2.23 6.45 -20.95
CA ASP A 251 -2.40 7.87 -20.64
C ASP A 251 -3.60 8.14 -19.71
N TYR A 252 -4.71 7.47 -19.94
CA TYR A 252 -5.89 7.62 -19.09
C TYR A 252 -5.61 7.15 -17.63
N TRP A 253 -4.78 6.11 -17.43
CA TRP A 253 -4.37 5.68 -16.09
C TRP A 253 -3.41 6.67 -15.44
N GLN A 254 -2.52 7.31 -16.21
CA GLN A 254 -1.65 8.39 -15.68
C GLN A 254 -2.50 9.56 -15.16
N HIS A 255 -3.52 9.99 -15.92
CA HIS A 255 -4.43 11.07 -15.51
C HIS A 255 -5.27 10.69 -14.29
N ILE A 256 -5.80 9.46 -14.25
CA ILE A 256 -6.51 8.96 -13.08
C ILE A 256 -5.59 8.95 -11.86
N GLY A 257 -4.41 8.39 -11.98
CA GLY A 257 -3.44 8.32 -10.88
C GLY A 257 -3.03 9.68 -10.33
N ALA A 258 -2.93 10.69 -11.19
CA ALA A 258 -2.58 12.06 -10.79
C ALA A 258 -3.58 12.70 -9.81
N VAL A 259 -4.81 12.17 -9.73
CA VAL A 259 -5.82 12.64 -8.77
C VAL A 259 -5.76 11.86 -7.46
N PHE A 260 -5.41 10.57 -7.49
CA PHE A 260 -5.52 9.68 -6.34
C PHE A 260 -4.26 9.59 -5.47
N PRO A 261 -4.40 9.42 -4.14
CA PRO A 261 -3.29 9.32 -3.20
C PRO A 261 -2.24 8.24 -3.52
N PRO A 262 -2.57 7.05 -4.04
CA PRO A 262 -1.59 5.98 -4.24
C PRO A 262 -0.43 6.33 -5.17
N GLN A 263 -0.66 7.03 -6.29
CA GLN A 263 0.42 7.45 -7.19
C GLN A 263 1.36 8.44 -6.51
N HIS A 264 0.81 9.39 -5.77
CA HIS A 264 1.60 10.38 -5.03
C HIS A 264 2.38 9.75 -3.89
N ALA A 265 1.82 8.74 -3.24
CA ALA A 265 2.50 8.00 -2.19
C ALA A 265 3.72 7.24 -2.73
N ILE A 266 3.60 6.53 -3.86
CA ILE A 266 4.75 5.87 -4.52
C ILE A 266 5.80 6.90 -4.94
N THR A 267 5.38 8.00 -5.56
CA THR A 267 6.29 9.08 -5.99
C THR A 267 7.04 9.68 -4.81
N LEU A 268 6.33 9.96 -3.70
CA LEU A 268 6.93 10.50 -2.49
C LEU A 268 8.01 9.58 -1.92
N VAL A 269 7.67 8.30 -1.69
CA VAL A 269 8.60 7.31 -1.14
C VAL A 269 9.80 7.10 -2.07
N ARG A 270 9.56 6.95 -3.38
CA ARG A 270 10.61 6.78 -4.39
C ARG A 270 11.57 7.97 -4.42
N ASN A 271 11.03 9.19 -4.37
CA ASN A 271 11.84 10.40 -4.43
C ASN A 271 12.65 10.61 -3.14
N VAL A 272 12.15 10.20 -1.99
CA VAL A 272 12.93 10.23 -0.75
C VAL A 272 14.07 9.20 -0.78
N ILE A 273 13.80 7.96 -1.23
CA ILE A 273 14.81 6.89 -1.24
C ILE A 273 15.90 7.12 -2.30
N TYR A 274 15.53 7.55 -3.52
CA TYR A 274 16.47 7.54 -4.67
C TYR A 274 16.87 8.92 -5.15
N PHE A 275 16.14 9.98 -4.82
CA PHE A 275 16.35 11.33 -5.33
C PHE A 275 16.54 12.38 -4.23
N ASP A 276 16.99 11.96 -3.07
CA ASP A 276 17.35 12.85 -1.95
C ASP A 276 16.20 13.81 -1.55
N GLY A 277 14.95 13.37 -1.71
CA GLY A 277 13.75 14.17 -1.42
C GLY A 277 13.44 15.25 -2.48
N ASN A 278 14.03 15.20 -3.66
CA ASN A 278 13.68 16.13 -4.72
C ASN A 278 12.31 15.82 -5.34
N SER A 279 11.62 16.86 -5.84
CA SER A 279 10.29 16.76 -6.48
C SER A 279 9.20 16.09 -5.63
N ILE A 280 9.21 16.32 -4.30
CA ILE A 280 8.19 15.81 -3.36
C ILE A 280 7.04 16.81 -3.12
N THR A 281 7.13 18.04 -3.60
CA THR A 281 6.14 19.11 -3.30
C THR A 281 4.73 18.72 -3.75
N THR A 282 4.56 18.29 -4.99
CA THR A 282 3.25 17.86 -5.51
C THR A 282 2.66 16.68 -4.73
N PRO A 283 3.40 15.57 -4.50
CA PRO A 283 2.95 14.50 -3.61
C PRO A 283 2.53 14.97 -2.22
N LEU A 284 3.30 15.85 -1.58
CA LEU A 284 2.98 16.38 -0.25
C LEU A 284 1.69 17.19 -0.26
N ILE A 285 1.48 18.04 -1.28
CA ILE A 285 0.26 18.85 -1.41
C ILE A 285 -0.96 17.94 -1.58
N VAL A 286 -0.91 16.99 -2.51
CA VAL A 286 -2.06 16.12 -2.78
C VAL A 286 -2.40 15.26 -1.55
N LEU A 287 -1.43 14.59 -0.96
CA LEU A 287 -1.65 13.78 0.24
C LEU A 287 -2.12 14.65 1.42
N GLY A 288 -1.55 15.85 1.57
CA GLY A 288 -1.98 16.83 2.57
C GLY A 288 -3.43 17.28 2.39
N LEU A 289 -3.88 17.52 1.15
CA LEU A 289 -5.26 17.87 0.85
C LEU A 289 -6.24 16.74 1.24
N TYR A 290 -5.89 15.48 0.96
CA TYR A 290 -6.69 14.32 1.39
C TYR A 290 -6.72 14.18 2.91
N ALA A 291 -5.59 14.37 3.60
CA ALA A 291 -5.53 14.29 5.06
C ALA A 291 -6.31 15.43 5.73
N LEU A 292 -6.01 16.68 5.35
CA LEU A 292 -6.66 17.86 5.93
C LEU A 292 -8.14 17.94 5.56
N GLY A 293 -8.48 17.76 4.28
CA GLY A 293 -9.88 17.76 3.81
C GLY A 293 -10.69 16.66 4.50
N GLY A 294 -10.14 15.44 4.57
CA GLY A 294 -10.76 14.33 5.30
C GLY A 294 -10.96 14.64 6.77
N GLY A 295 -9.93 15.17 7.43
CA GLY A 295 -10.00 15.58 8.85
C GLY A 295 -11.03 16.66 9.12
N VAL A 296 -11.08 17.68 8.28
CA VAL A 296 -12.10 18.77 8.38
C VAL A 296 -13.51 18.22 8.20
N ILE A 297 -13.74 17.39 7.19
CA ILE A 297 -15.06 16.77 6.94
C ILE A 297 -15.48 15.90 8.14
N VAL A 298 -14.59 15.05 8.65
CA VAL A 298 -14.85 14.22 9.83
C VAL A 298 -15.15 15.08 11.05
N GLY A 299 -14.37 16.15 11.28
CA GLY A 299 -14.55 17.08 12.40
C GLY A 299 -15.85 17.87 12.34
N TYR A 300 -16.18 18.39 11.16
CA TYR A 300 -17.37 19.24 10.95
C TYR A 300 -18.68 18.44 10.99
N LEU A 301 -18.76 17.35 10.21
CA LEU A 301 -19.97 16.52 10.15
C LEU A 301 -20.25 15.78 11.45
N GLY A 302 -19.19 15.40 12.18
CA GLY A 302 -19.36 14.76 13.46
C GLY A 302 -19.93 15.66 14.57
N ARG A 303 -19.86 16.98 14.40
CA ARG A 303 -20.54 17.95 15.29
C ARG A 303 -22.04 18.08 15.00
N ARG A 304 -22.46 17.83 13.74
CA ARG A 304 -23.84 18.09 13.29
C ARG A 304 -24.74 16.86 13.26
N ARG A 305 -24.20 15.64 13.18
CA ARG A 305 -25.01 14.41 13.11
C ARG A 305 -24.34 13.28 13.92
N PRO A 306 -24.87 12.95 15.13
CA PRO A 306 -24.66 11.61 15.63
C PRO A 306 -25.28 10.65 14.59
N VAL A 307 -24.49 9.67 14.12
CA VAL A 307 -24.93 8.73 13.08
C VAL A 307 -26.16 7.99 13.59
N LYS A 308 -27.37 8.40 13.18
CA LYS A 308 -28.60 7.60 13.30
C LYS A 308 -28.49 6.46 12.29
N MET A 309 -27.86 5.38 12.68
CA MET A 309 -28.01 4.12 11.95
C MET A 309 -29.38 3.56 12.28
N VAL A 310 -30.19 3.36 11.23
CA VAL A 310 -31.47 2.63 11.29
C VAL A 310 -31.22 1.30 12.00
N GLY A 311 -31.94 1.09 13.11
CA GLY A 311 -31.68 0.06 14.08
C GLY A 311 -31.66 -1.35 13.53
N ALA A 312 -30.62 -2.07 13.90
CA ALA A 312 -30.81 -3.47 14.26
C ALA A 312 -31.48 -3.46 15.64
N PRO A 313 -32.59 -4.18 15.87
CA PRO A 313 -33.16 -4.27 17.20
C PRO A 313 -32.11 -4.86 18.12
N ALA A 314 -31.83 -4.17 19.22
CA ALA A 314 -31.01 -4.72 20.29
C ALA A 314 -31.58 -6.09 20.65
N PRO A 315 -30.73 -7.12 20.80
CA PRO A 315 -31.23 -8.37 21.38
C PRO A 315 -31.80 -8.00 22.75
N ALA A 316 -33.08 -8.22 22.92
CA ALA A 316 -33.73 -8.07 24.20
C ALA A 316 -33.07 -9.08 25.15
N VAL A 317 -32.13 -8.60 25.93
CA VAL A 317 -31.63 -9.36 27.08
C VAL A 317 -32.81 -9.35 28.05
N ALA A 318 -33.60 -10.43 28.00
CA ALA A 318 -34.60 -10.66 28.99
C ALA A 318 -33.93 -10.67 30.38
N PRO A 319 -34.46 -9.92 31.37
CA PRO A 319 -33.89 -9.96 32.70
C PRO A 319 -34.00 -11.40 33.21
N VAL A 320 -32.85 -12.04 33.45
CA VAL A 320 -32.78 -13.30 34.12
C VAL A 320 -33.37 -13.09 35.51
N ARG A 321 -34.63 -13.52 35.73
CA ARG A 321 -35.23 -13.53 37.04
C ARG A 321 -34.46 -14.52 37.90
N LEU A 322 -33.58 -14.01 38.74
CA LEU A 322 -32.91 -14.73 39.85
C LEU A 322 -33.90 -15.09 40.98
N THR A 323 -35.04 -15.65 40.65
CA THR A 323 -36.08 -15.99 41.65
C THR A 323 -36.27 -17.51 41.84
N ARG A 324 -35.27 -18.33 41.54
CA ARG A 324 -35.43 -19.78 41.72
C ARG A 324 -34.31 -20.55 42.44
N LEU A 325 -33.41 -19.85 43.13
CA LEU A 325 -32.36 -20.54 43.90
C LEU A 325 -32.48 -20.41 45.44
N THR A 326 -33.57 -19.79 45.97
CA THR A 326 -33.74 -19.64 47.41
C THR A 326 -34.77 -20.61 48.02
N ARG A 327 -35.20 -21.68 47.32
CA ARG A 327 -36.19 -22.65 47.84
C ARG A 327 -35.68 -24.08 47.99
N LEU A 328 -34.39 -24.37 47.94
CA LEU A 328 -33.85 -25.72 48.13
C LEU A 328 -32.97 -25.90 49.38
N THR A 329 -32.94 -24.92 50.28
CA THR A 329 -32.13 -25.03 51.52
C THR A 329 -32.98 -25.09 52.81
N GLN A 330 -34.26 -25.53 52.72
CA GLN A 330 -35.04 -25.85 53.91
C GLN A 330 -35.73 -27.20 53.73
N SER A 331 -34.98 -28.30 53.86
CA SER A 331 -35.51 -29.60 54.25
C SER A 331 -34.65 -30.16 55.40
N LYS A 332 -35.33 -30.25 56.53
CA LYS A 332 -35.03 -30.76 57.86
C LYS A 332 -34.30 -32.10 57.83
N PRO A 333 -33.35 -32.36 58.77
CA PRO A 333 -32.64 -33.62 58.83
C PRO A 333 -33.52 -34.74 59.49
N ARG A 334 -33.63 -35.85 58.85
CA ARG A 334 -34.08 -37.11 59.47
C ARG A 334 -32.87 -38.02 59.71
N SER A 335 -32.65 -38.28 61.00
CA SER A 335 -31.78 -39.30 61.55
C SER A 335 -32.16 -40.68 61.08
N HIS A 336 -31.25 -41.49 60.64
CA HIS A 336 -31.16 -42.93 60.98
C HIS A 336 -29.77 -43.46 60.63
N SER A 337 -29.20 -44.13 61.59
CA SER A 337 -27.89 -44.77 61.69
C SER A 337 -27.82 -46.15 61.02
N PRO A 338 -26.78 -46.94 61.22
CA PRO A 338 -25.97 -47.43 60.08
C PRO A 338 -26.15 -48.97 59.92
N ARG A 339 -25.80 -49.45 58.73
CA ARG A 339 -25.45 -50.88 58.60
C ARG A 339 -24.31 -51.10 57.65
N ALA A 340 -23.26 -51.62 58.19
CA ALA A 340 -22.09 -52.15 57.52
C ALA A 340 -22.42 -53.32 56.58
N ARG A 341 -21.76 -53.40 55.44
CA ARG A 341 -21.24 -54.68 54.95
C ARG A 341 -20.08 -54.45 53.94
N ARG A 342 -19.12 -55.24 54.20
CA ARG A 342 -17.82 -55.57 53.63
C ARG A 342 -17.88 -56.14 52.20
N HIS A 343 -16.68 -56.15 51.67
CA HIS A 343 -16.11 -56.94 50.55
C HIS A 343 -16.13 -56.22 49.19
N SER A 344 -15.09 -56.26 48.42
CA SER A 344 -13.75 -56.85 48.40
C SER A 344 -13.14 -56.50 47.03
N SER A 345 -11.82 -56.28 46.97
CA SER A 345 -10.91 -56.62 45.85
C SER A 345 -11.24 -56.02 44.48
N GLY A 346 -10.38 -55.43 43.80
CA GLY A 346 -9.02 -55.65 43.50
C GLY A 346 -8.68 -55.08 42.17
N SER A 347 -7.46 -54.89 42.00
CA SER A 347 -6.65 -54.79 40.75
C SER A 347 -6.23 -53.45 40.23
N SER A 348 -5.00 -53.22 40.46
CA SER A 348 -4.00 -52.42 39.83
C SER A 348 -3.95 -52.54 38.30
N SER A 349 -3.75 -51.44 37.62
CA SER A 349 -2.92 -51.46 36.45
C SER A 349 -2.23 -50.10 36.26
N ARG A 350 -0.94 -50.14 36.42
CA ARG A 350 0.06 -49.13 36.03
C ARG A 350 -0.01 -48.92 34.54
N TRP A 351 0.10 -47.67 34.11
CA TRP A 351 0.61 -47.38 32.82
C TRP A 351 1.83 -46.47 32.94
N ARG A 352 2.93 -46.99 32.34
CA ARG A 352 4.26 -46.41 32.27
C ARG A 352 4.31 -45.35 31.19
N SER A 353 5.08 -44.31 31.43
CA SER A 353 5.68 -43.41 30.45
C SER A 353 6.70 -44.14 29.58
N PRO A 354 6.89 -43.74 28.32
CA PRO A 354 8.14 -43.99 27.60
C PRO A 354 8.96 -42.73 27.42
N ARG A 355 10.24 -42.99 27.58
CA ARG A 355 11.39 -42.12 27.56
C ARG A 355 11.71 -41.60 26.13
N SER A 356 12.35 -40.45 26.14
CA SER A 356 13.28 -39.90 25.16
C SER A 356 14.04 -40.91 24.28
N CYS A 357 14.18 -40.57 23.01
CA CYS A 357 15.31 -41.01 22.21
C CYS A 357 15.87 -39.85 21.38
N SER A 358 17.16 -39.63 21.67
CA SER A 358 18.04 -38.68 21.01
C SER A 358 18.58 -39.23 19.67
N ALA A 359 19.09 -38.33 18.85
CA ALA A 359 20.13 -38.52 17.83
C ALA A 359 19.72 -39.08 16.47
N CYS A 360 19.88 -38.20 15.44
CA CYS A 360 20.80 -38.44 14.33
C CYS A 360 20.85 -37.19 13.41
N SER A 361 21.94 -36.47 13.45
CA SER A 361 22.57 -35.87 12.25
C SER A 361 23.53 -36.97 11.70
N PRO A 362 23.95 -36.97 10.42
CA PRO A 362 24.65 -35.89 9.75
C PRO A 362 24.63 -35.86 8.19
N SER A 363 25.30 -34.85 7.67
CA SER A 363 26.18 -34.76 6.49
C SER A 363 25.62 -34.62 5.07
N THR A 364 25.96 -33.49 4.49
CA THR A 364 26.77 -33.26 3.26
C THR A 364 26.39 -33.98 1.97
N THR A 365 25.95 -33.24 1.02
CA THR A 365 26.68 -32.88 -0.23
C THR A 365 25.97 -31.65 -0.86
#